data_f43282b882b76c8d25134cebda77ebdf
#
_entry.id   f43282b882b76c8d25134cebda77ebdf
#
_cell.length_a   1.000
_cell.length_b   1.000
_cell.length_c   1.000
_cell.angle_alpha   90.00
_cell.angle_beta   90.00
_cell.angle_gamma   90.00
#
_symmetry.space_group_name_H-M   'P 1'
#
loop_
_entity.id
_entity.type
_entity.pdbx_description
1 polymer ?
#
loop_
_entity_poly.entity_id
_entity_poly.type
_entity_poly.pdbx_seq_one_letter_code
_entity_poly.pdbx_strand_id
1 'polypeptide(L)'
;MTARGPVYGPAVAYDLTLTEEQQALIPTARDFTKKEITPVAAHYDEHDEFPRDILKRAFETGLMNVEVPEAFGGLGGSCLDHCLIQEEVAYGCLGFNTSLAANMLGAMPVLVAGTDEQKQEWLTRLTEGGEFAAYCCSEPDAGSDVAGLSTRVRKDGDDYVITGQKRWITNGG
;
A
#
# COMPACT_ATOMS: atom_id res chain seq x y z
N MET A 1 -16.48 5.80 49.86
CA MET A 1 -16.17 5.33 48.49
C MET A 1 -16.23 6.55 47.58
N THR A 2 -15.11 7.16 47.32
CA THR A 2 -15.02 8.34 46.44
C THR A 2 -14.81 7.83 45.01
N ALA A 3 -15.81 8.05 44.16
CA ALA A 3 -15.71 7.74 42.73
C ALA A 3 -14.63 8.65 42.13
N ARG A 4 -13.54 8.04 41.64
CA ARG A 4 -12.57 8.75 40.79
C ARG A 4 -13.25 9.03 39.47
N GLY A 5 -13.45 10.31 39.16
CA GLY A 5 -13.87 10.73 37.83
C GLY A 5 -12.85 10.28 36.74
N PRO A 6 -13.26 10.23 35.48
CA PRO A 6 -12.38 9.84 34.41
C PRO A 6 -11.19 10.81 34.34
N VAL A 7 -9.97 10.25 34.41
CA VAL A 7 -8.72 10.99 34.20
C VAL A 7 -8.56 11.19 32.70
N TYR A 8 -9.20 12.22 32.16
CA TYR A 8 -8.81 12.69 30.82
C TYR A 8 -7.56 13.54 31.02
N GLY A 9 -6.46 13.12 30.38
CA GLY A 9 -5.28 13.96 30.24
C GLY A 9 -5.63 15.28 29.51
N PRO A 10 -4.71 16.26 29.49
CA PRO A 10 -4.95 17.51 28.78
C PRO A 10 -5.36 17.19 27.35
N ALA A 11 -6.40 17.88 26.84
CA ALA A 11 -6.85 17.71 25.47
C ALA A 11 -5.65 17.95 24.53
N VAL A 12 -5.23 16.90 23.83
CA VAL A 12 -4.22 17.03 22.79
C VAL A 12 -4.91 17.74 21.64
N ALA A 13 -4.54 18.99 21.40
CA ALA A 13 -4.97 19.70 20.22
C ALA A 13 -4.25 19.06 19.01
N TYR A 14 -4.98 18.36 18.16
CA TYR A 14 -4.44 17.86 16.90
C TYR A 14 -4.31 19.04 15.94
N ASP A 15 -3.09 19.29 15.47
CA ASP A 15 -2.87 20.20 14.36
C ASP A 15 -3.15 19.46 13.06
N LEU A 16 -4.20 19.88 12.35
CA LEU A 16 -4.60 19.34 11.06
C LEU A 16 -4.13 20.20 9.89
N THR A 17 -3.23 21.16 10.16
CA THR A 17 -2.65 22.01 9.12
C THR A 17 -1.71 21.17 8.26
N LEU A 18 -1.99 21.11 6.96
CA LEU A 18 -1.14 20.44 5.99
C LEU A 18 0.09 21.30 5.66
N THR A 19 1.24 20.64 5.45
CA THR A 19 2.45 21.30 4.93
C THR A 19 2.24 21.74 3.48
N GLU A 20 3.13 22.58 2.94
CA GLU A 20 3.08 23.00 1.54
C GLU A 20 3.22 21.80 0.59
N GLU A 21 4.12 20.85 0.92
CA GLU A 21 4.30 19.60 0.17
C GLU A 21 3.00 18.77 0.18
N GLN A 22 2.37 18.59 1.33
CA GLN A 22 1.11 17.87 1.45
C GLN A 22 -0.01 18.54 0.67
N GLN A 23 -0.07 19.87 0.69
CA GLN A 23 -1.03 20.64 -0.09
C GLN A 23 -0.80 20.46 -1.60
N ALA A 24 0.44 20.25 -2.06
CA ALA A 24 0.78 20.01 -3.46
C ALA A 24 0.45 18.58 -3.92
N LEU A 25 0.46 17.58 -3.03
CA LEU A 25 0.09 16.20 -3.35
C LEU A 25 -1.36 16.07 -3.81
N ILE A 26 -2.27 16.77 -3.14
CA ILE A 26 -3.72 16.69 -3.41
C ILE A 26 -4.06 17.05 -4.86
N PRO A 27 -3.71 18.22 -5.42
CA PRO A 27 -4.01 18.54 -6.81
C PRO A 27 -3.29 17.60 -7.79
N THR A 28 -2.08 17.14 -7.48
CA THR A 28 -1.35 16.19 -8.32
C THR A 28 -2.10 14.87 -8.45
N ALA A 29 -2.51 14.27 -7.33
CA ALA A 29 -3.29 13.03 -7.31
C ALA A 29 -4.67 13.22 -7.95
N ARG A 30 -5.34 14.34 -7.67
CA ARG A 30 -6.65 14.69 -8.24
C ARG A 30 -6.61 14.83 -9.76
N ASP A 31 -5.61 15.53 -10.28
CA ASP A 31 -5.46 15.75 -11.72
C ASP A 31 -5.13 14.44 -12.44
N PHE A 32 -4.24 13.63 -11.87
CA PHE A 32 -3.96 12.29 -12.36
C PHE A 32 -5.23 11.45 -12.41
N THR A 33 -5.98 11.42 -11.33
CA THR A 33 -7.23 10.64 -11.22
C THR A 33 -8.25 11.06 -12.27
N LYS A 34 -8.47 12.36 -12.44
CA LYS A 34 -9.41 12.87 -13.43
C LYS A 34 -9.01 12.57 -14.88
N LYS A 35 -7.69 12.59 -15.18
CA LYS A 35 -7.19 12.41 -16.55
C LYS A 35 -6.99 10.95 -16.92
N GLU A 36 -6.47 10.15 -16.01
CA GLU A 36 -5.98 8.80 -16.31
C GLU A 36 -6.91 7.70 -15.78
N ILE A 37 -7.60 7.90 -14.65
CA ILE A 37 -8.39 6.86 -14.00
C ILE A 37 -9.87 6.98 -14.33
N THR A 38 -10.48 8.12 -14.00
CA THR A 38 -11.93 8.29 -14.11
C THR A 38 -12.51 7.96 -15.51
N PRO A 39 -11.85 8.34 -16.64
CA PRO A 39 -12.39 8.06 -17.97
C PRO A 39 -12.45 6.58 -18.34
N VAL A 40 -11.64 5.74 -17.69
CA VAL A 40 -11.45 4.33 -18.05
C VAL A 40 -11.89 3.36 -16.95
N ALA A 41 -12.25 3.86 -15.78
CA ALA A 41 -12.60 3.04 -14.61
C ALA A 41 -13.70 2.01 -14.93
N ALA A 42 -14.76 2.42 -15.61
CA ALA A 42 -15.86 1.54 -16.00
C ALA A 42 -15.42 0.43 -16.95
N HIS A 43 -14.49 0.72 -17.88
CA HIS A 43 -13.97 -0.29 -18.81
C HIS A 43 -13.22 -1.40 -18.07
N TYR A 44 -12.31 -1.03 -17.16
CA TYR A 44 -11.54 -2.01 -16.39
C TYR A 44 -12.41 -2.85 -15.46
N ASP A 45 -13.44 -2.25 -14.87
CA ASP A 45 -14.42 -2.95 -14.02
C ASP A 45 -15.26 -3.95 -14.84
N GLU A 46 -15.73 -3.55 -16.02
CA GLU A 46 -16.55 -4.39 -16.90
C GLU A 46 -15.79 -5.60 -17.48
N HIS A 47 -14.46 -5.42 -17.73
CA HIS A 47 -13.67 -6.42 -18.45
C HIS A 47 -12.72 -7.21 -17.54
N ASP A 48 -12.74 -6.96 -16.22
CA ASP A 48 -11.82 -7.60 -15.24
C ASP A 48 -10.34 -7.48 -15.62
N GLU A 49 -9.94 -6.37 -16.24
CA GLU A 49 -8.58 -6.15 -16.70
C GLU A 49 -7.72 -5.50 -15.61
N PHE A 50 -6.44 -5.93 -15.51
CA PHE A 50 -5.50 -5.29 -14.60
C PHE A 50 -4.91 -4.02 -15.25
N PRO A 51 -5.03 -2.83 -14.61
CA PRO A 51 -4.69 -1.54 -15.24
C PRO A 51 -3.19 -1.21 -15.19
N ARG A 52 -2.34 -2.12 -15.66
CA ARG A 52 -0.88 -2.06 -15.56
C ARG A 52 -0.28 -0.75 -16.05
N ASP A 53 -0.72 -0.27 -17.21
CA ASP A 53 -0.14 0.92 -17.83
C ASP A 53 -0.49 2.20 -17.07
N ILE A 54 -1.68 2.25 -16.47
CA ILE A 54 -2.10 3.40 -15.65
C ILE A 54 -1.35 3.40 -14.32
N LEU A 55 -1.18 2.22 -13.69
CA LEU A 55 -0.41 2.10 -12.46
C LEU A 55 1.08 2.44 -12.68
N LYS A 56 1.65 2.11 -13.85
CA LYS A 56 3.01 2.57 -14.21
C LYS A 56 3.08 4.10 -14.31
N ARG A 57 2.09 4.74 -14.94
CA ARG A 57 2.05 6.21 -14.97
C ARG A 57 1.85 6.82 -13.59
N ALA A 58 1.09 6.17 -12.70
CA ALA A 58 0.98 6.60 -11.31
C ALA A 58 2.33 6.51 -10.58
N PHE A 59 3.10 5.46 -10.84
CA PHE A 59 4.47 5.33 -10.35
C PHE A 59 5.39 6.45 -10.87
N GLU A 60 5.40 6.69 -12.18
CA GLU A 60 6.19 7.76 -12.83
C GLU A 60 5.82 9.15 -12.33
N THR A 61 4.59 9.33 -11.87
CA THR A 61 4.08 10.59 -11.30
C THR A 61 4.39 10.72 -9.79
N GLY A 62 4.98 9.68 -9.16
CA GLY A 62 5.32 9.68 -7.74
C GLY A 62 4.12 9.43 -6.80
N LEU A 63 3.04 8.85 -7.31
CA LEU A 63 1.85 8.53 -6.52
C LEU A 63 1.86 7.14 -5.89
N MET A 64 2.91 6.35 -6.16
CA MET A 64 3.12 5.01 -5.59
C MET A 64 4.35 4.99 -4.69
N ASN A 65 4.36 4.05 -3.73
CA ASN A 65 5.52 3.76 -2.87
C ASN A 65 6.01 4.96 -2.04
N VAL A 66 5.12 5.90 -1.75
CA VAL A 66 5.43 7.19 -1.12
C VAL A 66 6.10 7.02 0.24
N GLU A 67 5.69 6.01 1.03
CA GLU A 67 6.19 5.76 2.39
C GLU A 67 7.53 5.00 2.42
N VAL A 68 8.03 4.52 1.27
CA VAL A 68 9.35 3.87 1.22
C VAL A 68 10.42 4.91 1.55
N PRO A 69 11.35 4.62 2.49
CA PRO A 69 12.39 5.56 2.85
C PRO A 69 13.30 5.96 1.68
N GLU A 70 13.80 7.20 1.69
CA GLU A 70 14.74 7.72 0.69
C GLU A 70 16.00 6.85 0.52
N ALA A 71 16.46 6.23 1.62
CA ALA A 71 17.60 5.31 1.59
C ALA A 71 17.41 4.11 0.65
N PHE A 72 16.15 3.80 0.28
CA PHE A 72 15.78 2.71 -0.64
C PHE A 72 15.09 3.26 -1.91
N GLY A 73 15.38 4.50 -2.26
CA GLY A 73 14.88 5.14 -3.49
C GLY A 73 13.43 5.63 -3.42
N GLY A 74 12.79 5.61 -2.24
CA GLY A 74 11.45 6.12 -2.04
C GLY A 74 11.40 7.62 -1.74
N LEU A 75 10.23 8.15 -1.48
CA LEU A 75 10.02 9.57 -1.15
C LEU A 75 10.11 9.86 0.36
N GLY A 76 10.14 8.83 1.21
CA GLY A 76 10.17 8.99 2.67
C GLY A 76 8.93 9.67 3.24
N GLY A 77 7.82 9.66 2.51
CA GLY A 77 6.57 10.28 2.91
C GLY A 77 5.95 9.63 4.14
N SER A 78 5.06 10.36 4.77
CA SER A 78 4.32 9.90 5.93
C SER A 78 3.07 9.10 5.53
N CYS A 79 2.48 8.39 6.50
CA CYS A 79 1.17 7.77 6.34
C CYS A 79 0.07 8.79 5.96
N LEU A 80 0.19 10.05 6.42
CA LEU A 80 -0.74 11.11 6.02
C LEU A 80 -0.61 11.44 4.53
N ASP A 81 0.62 11.53 4.01
CA ASP A 81 0.86 11.77 2.58
C ASP A 81 0.24 10.67 1.72
N HIS A 82 0.42 9.41 2.14
CA HIS A 82 -0.24 8.27 1.53
C HIS A 82 -1.77 8.41 1.55
N CYS A 83 -2.36 8.75 2.70
CA CYS A 83 -3.81 8.91 2.82
C CYS A 83 -4.36 10.03 1.92
N LEU A 84 -3.66 11.16 1.79
CA LEU A 84 -4.06 12.27 0.93
C LEU A 84 -4.10 11.85 -0.55
N ILE A 85 -3.12 11.07 -1.01
CA ILE A 85 -3.10 10.52 -2.37
C ILE A 85 -4.24 9.51 -2.55
N GLN A 86 -4.40 8.58 -1.59
CA GLN A 86 -5.40 7.51 -1.67
C GLN A 86 -6.83 8.06 -1.72
N GLU A 87 -7.13 9.13 -0.98
CA GLU A 87 -8.44 9.78 -1.00
C GLU A 87 -8.79 10.28 -2.40
N GLU A 88 -7.87 10.93 -3.10
CA GLU A 88 -8.08 11.45 -4.44
C GLU A 88 -8.19 10.35 -5.50
N VAL A 89 -7.37 9.30 -5.39
CA VAL A 89 -7.41 8.16 -6.33
C VAL A 89 -8.68 7.34 -6.13
N ALA A 90 -9.08 7.06 -4.88
CA ALA A 90 -10.29 6.32 -4.55
C ALA A 90 -11.57 7.02 -5.01
N TYR A 91 -11.58 8.36 -5.02
CA TYR A 91 -12.68 9.14 -5.57
C TYR A 91 -12.93 8.82 -7.07
N GLY A 92 -11.88 8.55 -7.83
CA GLY A 92 -12.01 8.15 -9.23
C GLY A 92 -12.37 6.68 -9.42
N CYS A 93 -11.69 5.80 -8.70
CA CYS A 93 -11.97 4.36 -8.69
C CYS A 93 -11.27 3.66 -7.53
N LEU A 94 -12.05 3.00 -6.67
CA LEU A 94 -11.53 2.27 -5.52
C LEU A 94 -10.67 1.06 -5.92
N GLY A 95 -10.97 0.39 -7.03
CA GLY A 95 -10.19 -0.74 -7.54
C GLY A 95 -8.77 -0.33 -7.93
N PHE A 96 -8.62 0.77 -8.66
CA PHE A 96 -7.30 1.35 -8.95
C PHE A 96 -6.55 1.76 -7.69
N ASN A 97 -7.25 2.40 -6.76
CA ASN A 97 -6.69 2.78 -5.48
C ASN A 97 -6.15 1.58 -4.71
N THR A 98 -6.92 0.50 -4.65
CA THR A 98 -6.52 -0.74 -3.96
C THR A 98 -5.26 -1.34 -4.59
N SER A 99 -5.17 -1.39 -5.92
CA SER A 99 -3.98 -1.88 -6.63
C SER A 99 -2.74 -1.01 -6.37
N LEU A 100 -2.91 0.29 -6.29
CA LEU A 100 -1.85 1.25 -5.99
C LEU A 100 -1.36 1.10 -4.54
N ALA A 101 -2.28 1.00 -3.58
CA ALA A 101 -1.99 0.85 -2.16
C ALA A 101 -1.37 -0.53 -1.83
N ALA A 102 -1.69 -1.57 -2.60
CA ALA A 102 -1.21 -2.93 -2.36
C ALA A 102 0.33 -3.05 -2.41
N ASN A 103 1.01 -2.18 -3.15
CA ASN A 103 2.47 -2.13 -3.16
C ASN A 103 3.02 -1.86 -1.75
N MET A 104 2.51 -0.82 -1.07
CA MET A 104 2.93 -0.52 0.29
C MET A 104 2.54 -1.62 1.27
N LEU A 105 1.36 -2.22 1.10
CA LEU A 105 0.95 -3.35 1.92
C LEU A 105 1.91 -4.54 1.76
N GLY A 106 2.38 -4.83 0.54
CA GLY A 106 3.38 -5.86 0.27
C GLY A 106 4.79 -5.50 0.76
N ALA A 107 5.16 -4.22 0.73
CA ALA A 107 6.45 -3.72 1.20
C ALA A 107 6.56 -3.69 2.74
N MET A 108 5.46 -3.52 3.45
CA MET A 108 5.43 -3.32 4.90
C MET A 108 6.14 -4.42 5.71
N PRO A 109 5.95 -5.74 5.44
CA PRO A 109 6.70 -6.77 6.15
C PRO A 109 8.22 -6.65 5.99
N VAL A 110 8.67 -6.26 4.80
CA VAL A 110 10.10 -6.05 4.52
C VAL A 110 10.63 -4.82 5.26
N LEU A 111 9.87 -3.72 5.27
CA LEU A 111 10.21 -2.51 6.02
C LEU A 111 10.34 -2.77 7.52
N VAL A 112 9.42 -3.55 8.09
CA VAL A 112 9.35 -3.78 9.54
C VAL A 112 10.35 -4.83 10.01
N ALA A 113 10.54 -5.92 9.25
CA ALA A 113 11.25 -7.11 9.72
C ALA A 113 12.40 -7.58 8.81
N GLY A 114 12.58 -6.97 7.63
CA GLY A 114 13.68 -7.32 6.73
C GLY A 114 15.04 -6.85 7.24
N THR A 115 16.11 -7.58 6.86
CA THR A 115 17.50 -7.09 7.03
C THR A 115 17.75 -5.91 6.09
N ASP A 116 18.85 -5.18 6.29
CA ASP A 116 19.19 -4.05 5.42
C ASP A 116 19.43 -4.50 3.97
N GLU A 117 20.02 -5.69 3.77
CA GLU A 117 20.22 -6.29 2.45
C GLU A 117 18.87 -6.63 1.79
N GLN A 118 17.93 -7.22 2.54
CA GLN A 118 16.59 -7.52 2.04
C GLN A 118 15.81 -6.25 1.70
N LYS A 119 15.92 -5.21 2.54
CA LYS A 119 15.30 -3.91 2.25
C LYS A 119 15.89 -3.29 0.99
N GLN A 120 17.22 -3.31 0.85
CA GLN A 120 17.88 -2.80 -0.34
C GLN A 120 17.46 -3.56 -1.60
N GLU A 121 17.38 -4.87 -1.55
CA GLU A 121 16.98 -5.71 -2.70
C GLU A 121 15.50 -5.48 -3.08
N TRP A 122 14.60 -5.64 -2.13
CA TRP A 122 13.17 -5.69 -2.44
C TRP A 122 12.50 -4.33 -2.57
N LEU A 123 12.92 -3.34 -1.78
CA LEU A 123 12.30 -2.01 -1.87
C LEU A 123 12.79 -1.22 -3.08
N THR A 124 14.06 -1.35 -3.48
CA THR A 124 14.55 -0.71 -4.72
C THR A 124 13.88 -1.25 -5.97
N ARG A 125 13.45 -2.50 -6.00
CA ARG A 125 12.65 -3.03 -7.12
C ARG A 125 11.31 -2.29 -7.26
N LEU A 126 10.71 -1.88 -6.15
CA LEU A 126 9.46 -1.13 -6.17
C LEU A 126 9.67 0.35 -6.53
N THR A 127 10.77 0.95 -6.06
CA THR A 127 11.00 2.40 -6.18
C THR A 127 11.75 2.80 -7.45
N GLU A 128 12.64 1.95 -7.96
CA GLU A 128 13.42 2.19 -9.18
C GLU A 128 12.91 1.35 -10.36
N GLY A 129 12.52 0.09 -10.08
CA GLY A 129 12.03 -0.83 -11.11
C GLY A 129 10.55 -0.64 -11.47
N GLY A 130 9.77 0.04 -10.62
CA GLY A 130 8.33 0.19 -10.81
C GLY A 130 7.58 -1.15 -10.78
N GLU A 131 8.14 -2.16 -10.07
CA GLU A 131 7.52 -3.47 -9.92
C GLU A 131 6.32 -3.40 -8.98
N PHE A 132 5.45 -4.40 -9.09
CA PHE A 132 4.29 -4.52 -8.22
C PHE A 132 4.54 -5.54 -7.12
N ALA A 133 4.14 -5.20 -5.91
CA ALA A 133 4.13 -6.09 -4.76
C ALA A 133 2.72 -6.57 -4.44
N ALA A 134 2.63 -7.77 -3.86
CA ALA A 134 1.39 -8.35 -3.39
C ALA A 134 1.53 -8.86 -1.95
N TYR A 135 0.53 -8.61 -1.12
CA TYR A 135 0.47 -9.12 0.25
C TYR A 135 -0.43 -10.35 0.32
N CYS A 136 0.20 -11.52 0.41
CA CYS A 136 -0.48 -12.81 0.39
C CYS A 136 -0.88 -13.25 1.81
N CYS A 137 -1.96 -12.69 2.37
CA CYS A 137 -2.45 -13.05 3.70
C CYS A 137 -3.63 -14.03 3.62
N SER A 138 -4.76 -13.62 3.06
CA SER A 138 -6.01 -14.40 3.07
C SER A 138 -5.88 -15.80 2.46
N GLU A 139 -6.59 -16.74 3.06
CA GLU A 139 -6.72 -18.13 2.60
C GLU A 139 -8.20 -18.49 2.45
N PRO A 140 -8.56 -19.61 1.77
CA PRO A 140 -9.96 -20.01 1.62
C PRO A 140 -10.73 -20.07 2.93
N ASP A 141 -10.08 -20.53 4.01
CA ASP A 141 -10.69 -20.75 5.34
C ASP A 141 -10.22 -19.73 6.40
N ALA A 142 -9.38 -18.76 6.04
CA ALA A 142 -8.83 -17.78 6.96
C ALA A 142 -8.80 -16.38 6.35
N GLY A 143 -9.68 -15.49 6.80
CA GLY A 143 -9.72 -14.07 6.47
C GLY A 143 -9.31 -13.22 7.68
N SER A 144 -10.29 -12.75 8.46
CA SER A 144 -10.03 -11.95 9.68
C SER A 144 -9.33 -12.74 10.78
N ASP A 145 -9.53 -14.05 10.83
CA ASP A 145 -8.77 -14.94 11.71
C ASP A 145 -7.41 -15.29 11.10
N VAL A 146 -6.47 -14.36 11.20
CA VAL A 146 -5.09 -14.54 10.71
C VAL A 146 -4.36 -15.68 11.45
N ALA A 147 -4.76 -15.99 12.69
CA ALA A 147 -4.20 -17.11 13.43
C ALA A 147 -4.62 -18.48 12.84
N GLY A 148 -5.70 -18.53 12.07
CA GLY A 148 -6.19 -19.72 11.38
C GLY A 148 -5.48 -20.04 10.04
N LEU A 149 -4.43 -19.29 9.66
CA LEU A 149 -3.68 -19.55 8.43
C LEU A 149 -3.06 -20.95 8.43
N SER A 150 -3.21 -21.65 7.32
CA SER A 150 -2.74 -23.03 7.12
C SER A 150 -1.53 -23.17 6.20
N THR A 151 -1.20 -22.15 5.42
CA THR A 151 0.01 -22.12 4.59
C THR A 151 1.25 -22.32 5.44
N ARG A 152 2.09 -23.26 5.03
CA ARG A 152 3.27 -23.69 5.77
C ARG A 152 4.53 -23.48 4.94
N VAL A 153 5.61 -23.18 5.65
CA VAL A 153 6.96 -23.10 5.07
C VAL A 153 7.84 -24.15 5.76
N ARG A 154 8.58 -24.94 4.99
CA ARG A 154 9.63 -25.79 5.49
C ARG A 154 10.96 -25.49 4.81
N LYS A 155 12.04 -25.58 5.54
CA LYS A 155 13.38 -25.49 4.98
C LYS A 155 13.74 -26.81 4.28
N ASP A 156 14.39 -26.71 3.08
CA ASP A 156 14.82 -27.86 2.29
C ASP A 156 16.20 -27.56 1.69
N GLY A 157 17.26 -27.92 2.38
CA GLY A 157 18.61 -27.49 2.04
C GLY A 157 18.78 -25.97 2.20
N ASP A 158 19.15 -25.29 1.10
CA ASP A 158 19.26 -23.83 1.05
C ASP A 158 17.97 -23.13 0.63
N ASP A 159 16.95 -23.88 0.24
CA ASP A 159 15.66 -23.40 -0.22
C ASP A 159 14.57 -23.42 0.88
N TYR A 160 13.46 -22.74 0.60
CA TYR A 160 12.22 -22.81 1.36
C TYR A 160 11.10 -23.33 0.46
N VAL A 161 10.41 -24.37 0.91
CA VAL A 161 9.24 -24.94 0.24
C VAL A 161 7.99 -24.40 0.91
N ILE A 162 7.18 -23.68 0.17
CA ILE A 162 5.89 -23.13 0.62
C ILE A 162 4.77 -24.04 0.13
N THR A 163 3.89 -24.45 1.02
CA THR A 163 2.72 -25.28 0.71
C THR A 163 1.48 -24.65 1.30
N GLY A 164 0.50 -24.34 0.45
CA GLY A 164 -0.77 -23.73 0.86
C GLY A 164 -1.48 -23.08 -0.32
N GLN A 165 -2.56 -22.38 -0.03
CA GLN A 165 -3.36 -21.66 -1.00
C GLN A 165 -3.70 -20.27 -0.45
N LYS A 166 -3.49 -19.23 -1.27
CA LYS A 166 -3.87 -17.87 -0.96
C LYS A 166 -5.06 -17.43 -1.81
N ARG A 167 -5.81 -16.43 -1.34
CA ARG A 167 -7.05 -15.98 -1.99
C ARG A 167 -7.19 -14.47 -1.90
N TRP A 168 -7.78 -13.87 -2.92
CA TRP A 168 -8.07 -12.43 -2.97
C TRP A 168 -6.82 -11.55 -2.87
N ILE A 169 -5.78 -11.93 -3.60
CA ILE A 169 -4.49 -11.23 -3.52
C ILE A 169 -4.42 -10.15 -4.59
N THR A 170 -4.54 -8.90 -4.17
CA THR A 170 -4.36 -7.74 -5.05
C THR A 170 -2.93 -7.74 -5.60
N ASN A 171 -2.76 -7.45 -6.89
CA ASN A 171 -1.50 -7.52 -7.64
C ASN A 171 -0.87 -8.93 -7.70
N GLY A 172 -1.59 -9.99 -7.40
CA GLY A 172 -1.07 -11.36 -7.30
C GLY A 172 -1.05 -12.16 -8.61
N GLY A 173 -1.27 -11.50 -9.76
CA GLY A 173 -1.35 -12.13 -11.09
C GLY A 173 -0.16 -11.87 -11.99
#